data_be3565bfb69b236fdab66794765d0afe
#
_entry.id   be3565bfb69b236fdab66794765d0afe
#
_cell.length_a   1.000
_cell.length_b   1.000
_cell.length_c   1.000
_cell.angle_alpha   90.00
_cell.angle_beta   90.00
_cell.angle_gamma   90.00
#
_symmetry.space_group_name_H-M   'P 1'
#
loop_
_entity.id
_entity.type
_entity.pdbx_description
1 polymer ?
#
loop_
_entity_poly.entity_id
_entity_poly.type
_entity_poly.pdbx_seq_one_letter_code
_entity_poly.pdbx_strand_id
1 'polypeptide(L)'
;MILSFKHKGLARFFEHGSKSGIQAQHAERLRLILGRLNVATAARDMDLAGLRLHALKGERKGVWSVWVSGNWQVTFQFVGRDVELVDYEDYHLSLIHI
;
A
#
# COMPACT_ATOMS: atom_id res chain seq x y z
N MET A 1 -2.40 4.86 12.36
CA MET A 1 -2.31 6.12 11.56
C MET A 1 -1.19 6.00 10.56
N ILE A 2 -1.41 6.49 9.33
CA ILE A 2 -0.35 6.51 8.33
C ILE A 2 0.55 7.71 8.62
N LEU A 3 1.83 7.44 8.87
CA LEU A 3 2.82 8.46 9.22
C LEU A 3 3.56 9.01 8.00
N SER A 4 3.80 8.18 7.00
CA SER A 4 4.57 8.61 5.84
C SER A 4 4.26 7.78 4.60
N PHE A 5 4.53 8.37 3.45
CA PHE A 5 4.38 7.74 2.14
C PHE A 5 5.71 7.83 1.39
N LYS A 6 6.08 6.74 0.72
CA LYS A 6 7.17 6.77 -0.25
C LYS A 6 6.68 7.31 -1.59
N HIS A 7 5.42 7.05 -1.93
CA HIS A 7 4.84 7.43 -3.21
C HIS A 7 4.11 8.76 -3.08
N LYS A 8 4.65 9.79 -3.71
CA LYS A 8 4.10 11.15 -3.60
C LYS A 8 2.69 11.28 -4.17
N GLY A 9 2.42 10.61 -5.28
CA GLY A 9 1.09 10.62 -5.89
C GLY A 9 0.05 9.99 -4.99
N LEU A 10 0.42 8.92 -4.29
CA LEU A 10 -0.48 8.25 -3.36
C LEU A 10 -0.75 9.14 -2.15
N ALA A 11 0.26 9.85 -1.66
CA ALA A 11 0.10 10.80 -0.56
C ALA A 11 -0.90 11.90 -0.93
N ARG A 12 -0.76 12.47 -2.12
CA ARG A 12 -1.69 13.51 -2.60
C ARG A 12 -3.11 12.96 -2.75
N PHE A 13 -3.23 11.73 -3.21
CA PHE A 13 -4.55 11.09 -3.31
C PHE A 13 -5.19 10.94 -1.95
N PHE A 14 -4.42 10.46 -0.97
CA PHE A 14 -4.93 10.25 0.40
C PHE A 14 -5.31 11.58 1.06
N GLU A 15 -4.47 12.59 0.92
CA GLU A 15 -4.65 13.86 1.63
C GLU A 15 -5.65 14.80 0.95
N HIS A 16 -5.69 14.79 -0.38
CA HIS A 16 -6.46 15.78 -1.15
C HIS A 16 -7.40 15.17 -2.19
N GLY A 17 -7.40 13.86 -2.35
CA GLY A 17 -8.24 13.21 -3.36
C GLY A 17 -7.74 13.36 -4.79
N SER A 18 -6.54 13.86 -4.99
CA SER A 18 -5.97 14.03 -6.33
C SER A 18 -5.64 12.70 -6.97
N LYS A 19 -6.13 12.46 -8.18
CA LYS A 19 -5.88 11.24 -8.93
C LYS A 19 -4.72 11.37 -9.92
N SER A 20 -4.05 12.52 -9.95
CA SER A 20 -3.03 12.80 -10.96
C SER A 20 -1.81 11.91 -10.87
N GLY A 21 -1.52 11.35 -9.70
CA GLY A 21 -0.34 10.51 -9.48
C GLY A 21 -0.64 9.03 -9.35
N ILE A 22 -1.86 8.58 -9.64
CA ILE A 22 -2.27 7.18 -9.53
C ILE A 22 -2.99 6.76 -10.81
N GLN A 23 -3.19 5.44 -10.95
CA GLN A 23 -4.04 4.92 -12.02
C GLN A 23 -5.50 5.19 -11.66
N ALA A 24 -6.21 5.92 -12.49
CA ALA A 24 -7.58 6.34 -12.19
C ALA A 24 -8.51 5.16 -11.88
N GLN A 25 -8.34 4.05 -12.58
CA GLN A 25 -9.15 2.85 -12.36
C GLN A 25 -8.91 2.18 -11.01
N HIS A 26 -7.84 2.55 -10.31
CA HIS A 26 -7.54 2.03 -8.97
C HIS A 26 -8.08 2.90 -7.84
N ALA A 27 -8.66 4.07 -8.16
CA ALA A 27 -9.01 5.07 -7.14
C ALA A 27 -9.92 4.53 -6.04
N GLU A 28 -11.00 3.82 -6.42
CA GLU A 28 -11.92 3.27 -5.43
C GLU A 28 -11.25 2.26 -4.51
N ARG A 29 -10.45 1.37 -5.09
CA ARG A 29 -9.76 0.34 -4.31
C ARG A 29 -8.69 0.93 -3.42
N LEU A 30 -7.94 1.92 -3.93
CA LEU A 30 -6.93 2.61 -3.14
C LEU A 30 -7.57 3.36 -1.99
N ARG A 31 -8.74 3.98 -2.20
CA ARG A 31 -9.46 4.67 -1.14
C ARG A 31 -9.82 3.71 -0.01
N LEU A 32 -10.32 2.52 -0.36
CA LEU A 32 -10.63 1.49 0.61
C LEU A 32 -9.37 1.04 1.37
N ILE A 33 -8.31 0.72 0.64
CA ILE A 33 -7.06 0.24 1.24
C ILE A 33 -6.48 1.28 2.20
N LEU A 34 -6.35 2.53 1.75
CA LEU A 34 -5.76 3.58 2.57
C LEU A 34 -6.61 3.92 3.77
N GLY A 35 -7.92 3.91 3.63
CA GLY A 35 -8.83 4.13 4.75
C GLY A 35 -8.68 3.07 5.83
N ARG A 36 -8.59 1.80 5.44
CA ARG A 36 -8.37 0.71 6.37
C ARG A 36 -6.99 0.77 6.99
N LEU A 37 -5.98 1.08 6.18
CA LEU A 37 -4.60 1.16 6.64
C LEU A 37 -4.42 2.27 7.67
N ASN A 38 -5.12 3.37 7.50
CA ASN A 38 -5.01 4.51 8.40
C ASN A 38 -5.51 4.20 9.82
N VAL A 39 -6.40 3.22 9.97
CA VAL A 39 -6.91 2.81 11.28
C VAL A 39 -6.34 1.48 11.76
N ALA A 40 -5.56 0.80 10.95
CA ALA A 40 -4.96 -0.48 11.30
C ALA A 40 -3.88 -0.28 12.38
N THR A 41 -3.82 -1.22 13.32
CA THR A 41 -2.80 -1.21 14.38
C THR A 41 -1.87 -2.42 14.29
N ALA A 42 -2.20 -3.36 13.41
CA ALA A 42 -1.36 -4.54 13.14
C ALA A 42 -1.66 -5.03 11.74
N ALA A 43 -0.72 -5.79 11.18
CA ALA A 43 -0.85 -6.30 9.81
C ALA A 43 -2.12 -7.09 9.58
N ARG A 44 -2.53 -7.90 10.57
CA ARG A 44 -3.74 -8.73 10.45
C ARG A 44 -5.01 -7.92 10.20
N ASP A 45 -5.00 -6.63 10.54
CA ASP A 45 -6.15 -5.76 10.29
C ASP A 45 -6.35 -5.51 8.79
N MET A 46 -5.34 -5.82 7.99
CA MET A 46 -5.40 -5.72 6.54
C MET A 46 -5.67 -7.07 5.86
N ASP A 47 -5.92 -8.12 6.64
CA ASP A 47 -6.26 -9.44 6.11
C ASP A 47 -7.74 -9.48 5.74
N LEU A 48 -8.06 -8.74 4.69
CA LEU A 48 -9.44 -8.60 4.20
C LEU A 48 -9.60 -9.40 2.91
N ALA A 49 -10.81 -9.90 2.69
CA ALA A 49 -11.10 -10.67 1.48
C ALA A 49 -10.73 -9.86 0.23
N GLY A 50 -9.98 -10.48 -0.67
CA GLY A 50 -9.57 -9.86 -1.92
C GLY A 50 -8.32 -9.01 -1.86
N LEU A 51 -7.76 -8.74 -0.67
CA LEU A 51 -6.54 -7.94 -0.57
C LEU A 51 -5.25 -8.76 -0.61
N ARG A 52 -5.34 -10.06 -0.40
CA ARG A 52 -4.17 -10.96 -0.48
C ARG A 52 -2.99 -10.47 0.35
N LEU A 53 -3.25 -10.13 1.61
CA LEU A 53 -2.19 -9.67 2.52
C LEU A 53 -1.06 -10.70 2.59
N HIS A 54 0.17 -10.26 2.43
CA HIS A 54 1.33 -11.13 2.63
C HIS A 54 2.56 -10.33 3.03
N ALA A 55 3.47 -11.01 3.73
CA ALA A 55 4.74 -10.44 4.13
C ALA A 55 5.76 -10.62 3.01
N LEU A 56 6.53 -9.60 2.73
CA LEU A 56 7.61 -9.69 1.76
C LEU A 56 8.85 -10.31 2.43
N LYS A 57 9.73 -10.89 1.61
CA LYS A 57 10.90 -11.63 2.10
C LYS A 57 12.19 -10.98 1.62
N GLY A 58 13.33 -11.49 2.13
CA GLY A 58 14.64 -11.03 1.74
C GLY A 58 14.92 -9.62 2.23
N GLU A 59 15.40 -8.76 1.36
CA GLU A 59 15.75 -7.39 1.69
C GLU A 59 14.54 -6.54 2.11
N ARG A 60 13.35 -7.02 1.79
CA ARG A 60 12.11 -6.31 2.12
C ARG A 60 11.41 -6.93 3.33
N LYS A 61 12.13 -7.70 4.13
CA LYS A 61 11.59 -8.28 5.36
C LYS A 61 11.08 -7.16 6.26
N GLY A 62 9.88 -7.36 6.80
CA GLY A 62 9.21 -6.33 7.62
C GLY A 62 8.22 -5.48 6.83
N VAL A 63 8.25 -5.59 5.51
CA VAL A 63 7.30 -4.90 4.64
C VAL A 63 6.15 -5.83 4.29
N TRP A 64 4.93 -5.32 4.35
CA TRP A 64 3.72 -6.05 3.99
C TRP A 64 3.17 -5.54 2.67
N SER A 65 2.40 -6.36 2.00
CA SER A 65 1.80 -6.02 0.72
C SER A 65 0.35 -6.42 0.68
N VAL A 66 -0.48 -5.57 0.06
CA VAL A 66 -1.85 -5.91 -0.31
C VAL A 66 -2.03 -5.66 -1.79
N TRP A 67 -2.87 -6.50 -2.41
CA TRP A 67 -3.09 -6.47 -3.85
C TRP A 67 -4.07 -5.36 -4.23
N VAL A 68 -3.78 -4.65 -5.31
CA VAL A 68 -4.67 -3.63 -5.87
C VAL A 68 -5.38 -4.20 -7.09
N SER A 69 -4.65 -4.47 -8.15
CA SER A 69 -5.19 -4.98 -9.41
C SER A 69 -4.03 -5.41 -10.30
N GLY A 70 -4.17 -6.51 -11.02
CA GLY A 70 -3.10 -6.99 -11.89
C GLY A 70 -1.81 -7.18 -11.13
N ASN A 71 -0.77 -6.46 -11.50
CA ASN A 71 0.54 -6.51 -10.82
C ASN A 71 0.74 -5.35 -9.85
N TRP A 72 -0.31 -4.56 -9.59
CA TRP A 72 -0.20 -3.42 -8.69
C TRP A 72 -0.46 -3.81 -7.24
N GLN A 73 0.36 -3.28 -6.35
CA GLN A 73 0.25 -3.53 -4.92
C GLN A 73 0.55 -2.26 -4.12
N VAL A 74 0.01 -2.21 -2.91
CA VAL A 74 0.38 -1.22 -1.91
C VAL A 74 1.24 -1.91 -0.88
N THR A 75 2.41 -1.35 -0.58
CA THR A 75 3.31 -1.89 0.42
C THR A 75 3.40 -0.93 1.60
N PHE A 76 3.67 -1.47 2.77
CA PHE A 76 3.71 -0.68 3.98
C PHE A 76 4.43 -1.45 5.08
N GLN A 77 4.83 -0.73 6.13
CA GLN A 77 5.37 -1.40 7.31
C GLN A 77 4.85 -0.73 8.57
N PHE A 78 4.88 -1.46 9.66
CA PHE A 78 4.43 -0.94 10.94
C PHE A 78 5.60 -0.46 11.77
N VAL A 79 5.37 0.66 12.46
CA VAL A 79 6.24 1.14 13.51
C VAL A 79 5.36 1.30 14.74
N GLY A 80 5.49 0.36 15.71
CA GLY A 80 4.52 0.26 16.78
C GLY A 80 3.13 -0.04 16.22
N ARG A 81 2.17 0.82 16.53
CA ARG A 81 0.78 0.66 16.06
C ARG A 81 0.45 1.55 14.88
N ASP A 82 1.45 2.22 14.32
CA ASP A 82 1.26 3.12 13.20
C ASP A 82 1.88 2.51 11.94
N VAL A 83 1.57 3.13 10.80
CA VAL A 83 2.00 2.66 9.49
C VAL A 83 2.92 3.69 8.86
N GLU A 84 4.00 3.24 8.27
CA GLU A 84 4.93 4.14 7.59
C GLU A 84 5.34 3.61 6.23
N LEU A 85 5.94 4.49 5.43
CA LEU A 85 6.55 4.16 4.15
C LEU A 85 5.57 3.47 3.20
N VAL A 86 4.36 4.00 3.14
CA VAL A 86 3.34 3.46 2.26
C VAL A 86 3.72 3.75 0.82
N ASP A 87 3.78 2.70 0.01
CA ASP A 87 4.17 2.79 -1.40
C ASP A 87 3.13 2.11 -2.27
N TYR A 88 3.17 2.42 -3.55
CA TYR A 88 2.22 1.94 -4.53
C TYR A 88 3.05 1.60 -5.77
N GLU A 89 3.10 0.33 -6.12
CA GLU A 89 4.03 -0.11 -7.14
C GLU A 89 3.45 -1.21 -8.01
N ASP A 90 3.95 -1.26 -9.25
CA ASP A 90 3.72 -2.35 -10.17
C ASP A 90 4.87 -3.35 -9.98
N TYR A 91 4.64 -4.42 -9.24
CA TYR A 91 5.70 -5.34 -8.89
C TYR A 91 6.22 -6.13 -10.10
N HIS A 92 5.49 -6.14 -11.22
CA HIS A 92 5.98 -6.74 -12.45
C HIS A 92 7.24 -6.02 -12.92
N LEU A 93 7.27 -4.69 -12.79
CA LEU A 93 8.46 -3.90 -13.10
C LEU A 93 9.60 -4.22 -12.15
N SER A 94 9.28 -4.46 -10.86
CA SER A 94 10.28 -4.85 -9.88
C SER A 94 10.93 -6.19 -10.22
N LEU A 95 10.15 -7.14 -10.74
CA LEU A 95 10.65 -8.46 -11.11
C LEU A 95 11.65 -8.42 -12.28
N ILE A 96 11.52 -7.42 -13.15
CA ILE A 96 12.42 -7.28 -14.30
C ILE A 96 13.84 -6.97 -13.86
N HIS A 97 14.00 -6.40 -12.68
CA HIS A 97 15.30 -5.98 -12.15
C HIS A 97 16.00 -7.05 -11.30
N ILE A 98 15.43 -8.21 -11.18
CA ILE A 98 16.03 -9.30 -10.42
C ILE A 98 17.04 -10.08 -11.25
#